data_38f5b32bda3f758f317871b2fe3c2f00
#
_entry.id   38f5b32bda3f758f317871b2fe3c2f00
#
_cell.length_a   1.000
_cell.length_b   1.000
_cell.length_c   1.000
_cell.angle_alpha   90.00
_cell.angle_beta   90.00
_cell.angle_gamma   90.00
#
_symmetry.space_group_name_H-M   'P 1'
#
loop_
_entity.id
_entity.type
_entity.pdbx_description
1 polymer ?
#
loop_
_entity_poly.entity_id
_entity_poly.type
_entity_poly.pdbx_seq_one_letter_code
_entity_poly.pdbx_strand_id
1 'polypeptide(L)'
;SNAVGQAAVMSRNFAAAYETGYFPLIHCGTSFGHYKEIREQLVHHKDLRDDVRRILDKMGKPLVIPEEIVHYSEWVYAMRDRFKERQLVDMSAITATVHPACHYYKIVAEDAIYDPEIYGGQRTAVVTALLEKLGVNVADYSTWFDCCGFGFRHVLVQRDFTRSYAVLRKIETMINEANPDLTVTHDTGCVTTLDKSQFAAKAHDRKVGVPVLSDAQVAALAMGAHPFRVVQFHWHSTDWRPFLTKLGIDWQKYWDEFQGDLEQIRAGTKSGITWQDADMPIKLAG
;
A
#
# COMPACT_ATOMS: atom_id res chain seq x y z
N SER A 1 18.85 5.26 18.75
CA SER A 1 19.05 5.20 17.28
C SER A 1 20.03 6.31 16.88
N ASN A 2 20.95 5.99 16.00
CA ASN A 2 21.90 6.97 15.50
C ASN A 2 21.22 7.79 14.40
N ALA A 3 20.70 8.98 14.72
CA ALA A 3 20.02 9.86 13.80
C ALA A 3 20.88 10.19 12.55
N VAL A 4 22.18 10.42 12.76
CA VAL A 4 23.16 10.64 11.67
C VAL A 4 23.23 9.43 10.73
N GLY A 5 23.25 8.20 11.28
CA GLY A 5 23.28 6.98 10.47
C GLY A 5 22.03 6.80 9.64
N GLN A 6 20.85 7.06 10.20
CA GLN A 6 19.57 7.01 9.47
C GLN A 6 19.54 8.05 8.34
N ALA A 7 19.91 9.30 8.65
CA ALA A 7 19.97 10.36 7.67
C ALA A 7 20.98 10.04 6.54
N ALA A 8 22.13 9.46 6.86
CA ALA A 8 23.13 9.07 5.86
C ALA A 8 22.63 7.98 4.91
N VAL A 9 21.92 6.95 5.43
CA VAL A 9 21.34 5.90 4.59
C VAL A 9 20.29 6.48 3.63
N MET A 10 19.42 7.36 4.11
CA MET A 10 18.41 7.99 3.25
C MET A 10 19.02 8.94 2.24
N SER A 11 20.01 9.73 2.65
CA SER A 11 20.73 10.64 1.74
C SER A 11 21.49 9.89 0.64
N ARG A 12 21.99 8.67 0.92
CA ARG A 12 22.54 7.81 -0.13
C ARG A 12 21.47 7.44 -1.18
N ASN A 13 20.24 7.17 -0.75
CA ASN A 13 19.14 6.88 -1.67
C ASN A 13 18.72 8.13 -2.46
N PHE A 14 18.74 9.31 -1.85
CA PHE A 14 18.54 10.58 -2.56
C PHE A 14 19.62 10.80 -3.63
N ALA A 15 20.88 10.54 -3.31
CA ALA A 15 21.97 10.62 -4.29
C ALA A 15 21.76 9.66 -5.45
N ALA A 16 21.33 8.43 -5.18
CA ALA A 16 21.04 7.43 -6.22
C ALA A 16 19.88 7.87 -7.13
N ALA A 17 18.81 8.43 -6.58
CA ALA A 17 17.72 8.99 -7.37
C ALA A 17 18.19 10.16 -8.24
N TYR A 18 18.98 11.07 -7.68
CA TYR A 18 19.56 12.20 -8.39
C TYR A 18 20.44 11.76 -9.59
N GLU A 19 21.26 10.71 -9.39
CA GLU A 19 22.12 10.16 -10.46
C GLU A 19 21.30 9.61 -11.64
N THR A 20 20.04 9.23 -11.41
CA THR A 20 19.13 8.79 -12.49
C THR A 20 18.35 9.93 -13.15
N GLY A 21 18.39 11.14 -12.59
CA GLY A 21 17.60 12.28 -13.03
C GLY A 21 16.11 12.21 -12.68
N TYR A 22 15.71 11.33 -11.74
CA TYR A 22 14.32 11.16 -11.31
C TYR A 22 14.11 11.57 -9.86
N PHE A 23 12.86 11.88 -9.52
CA PHE A 23 12.44 12.06 -8.12
C PHE A 23 12.37 10.71 -7.38
N PRO A 24 12.64 10.70 -6.06
CA PRO A 24 12.35 9.54 -5.24
C PRO A 24 10.85 9.24 -5.21
N LEU A 25 10.45 8.07 -5.72
CA LEU A 25 9.08 7.57 -5.66
C LEU A 25 8.98 6.49 -4.58
N ILE A 26 8.19 6.75 -3.54
CA ILE A 26 8.04 5.89 -2.38
C ILE A 26 6.63 5.29 -2.34
N HIS A 27 6.52 3.97 -2.22
CA HIS A 27 5.24 3.27 -2.24
C HIS A 27 4.67 2.90 -0.86
N CYS A 28 5.40 3.15 0.20
CA CYS A 28 5.00 2.85 1.58
C CYS A 28 4.85 4.16 2.36
N GLY A 29 3.67 4.42 2.91
CA GLY A 29 3.38 5.66 3.65
C GLY A 29 4.31 5.87 4.84
N THR A 30 4.66 4.80 5.56
CA THR A 30 5.64 4.86 6.67
C THR A 30 7.03 5.29 6.17
N SER A 31 7.51 4.71 5.07
CA SER A 31 8.79 5.09 4.47
C SER A 31 8.73 6.52 3.94
N PHE A 32 7.64 6.89 3.25
CA PHE A 32 7.44 8.23 2.72
C PHE A 32 7.54 9.30 3.82
N GLY A 33 6.77 9.15 4.91
CA GLY A 33 6.82 10.08 6.02
C GLY A 33 8.23 10.21 6.62
N HIS A 34 8.95 9.08 6.76
CA HIS A 34 10.31 9.11 7.28
C HIS A 34 11.32 9.78 6.33
N TYR A 35 11.20 9.58 5.02
CA TYR A 35 12.02 10.30 4.02
C TYR A 35 11.75 11.81 4.04
N LYS A 36 10.48 12.23 4.15
CA LYS A 36 10.10 13.63 4.29
C LYS A 36 10.68 14.25 5.57
N GLU A 37 10.54 13.56 6.69
CA GLU A 37 11.09 14.00 7.98
C GLU A 37 12.62 14.18 7.92
N ILE A 38 13.36 13.23 7.35
CA ILE A 38 14.81 13.35 7.18
C ILE A 38 15.18 14.49 6.23
N ARG A 39 14.43 14.67 5.14
CA ARG A 39 14.63 15.82 4.25
C ARG A 39 14.52 17.14 5.01
N GLU A 40 13.47 17.34 5.80
CA GLU A 40 13.26 18.53 6.60
C GLU A 40 14.38 18.72 7.64
N GLN A 41 14.80 17.64 8.31
CA GLN A 41 15.93 17.71 9.23
C GLN A 41 17.23 18.13 8.54
N LEU A 42 17.49 17.65 7.32
CA LEU A 42 18.66 18.03 6.54
C LEU A 42 18.59 19.50 6.06
N VAL A 43 17.40 20.03 5.80
CA VAL A 43 17.20 21.46 5.44
C VAL A 43 17.48 22.34 6.65
N HIS A 44 16.95 22.01 7.81
CA HIS A 44 16.93 22.91 8.98
C HIS A 44 18.10 22.72 9.93
N HIS A 45 18.74 21.54 10.00
CA HIS A 45 19.82 21.25 10.95
C HIS A 45 21.18 21.14 10.26
N LYS A 46 21.93 22.26 10.33
CA LYS A 46 23.27 22.35 9.70
C LYS A 46 24.24 21.28 10.20
N ASP A 47 24.28 21.03 11.48
CA ASP A 47 25.23 20.06 12.08
C ASP A 47 24.95 18.64 11.58
N LEU A 48 23.68 18.24 11.54
CA LEU A 48 23.29 16.95 10.96
C LEU A 48 23.68 16.86 9.47
N ARG A 49 23.43 17.91 8.73
CA ARG A 49 23.78 17.99 7.30
C ARG A 49 25.29 17.84 7.07
N ASP A 50 26.09 18.50 7.89
CA ASP A 50 27.57 18.43 7.81
C ASP A 50 28.10 17.05 8.20
N ASP A 51 27.50 16.40 9.21
CA ASP A 51 27.84 15.02 9.61
C ASP A 51 27.51 14.03 8.49
N VAL A 52 26.33 14.16 7.89
CA VAL A 52 25.89 13.30 6.77
C VAL A 52 26.79 13.51 5.56
N ARG A 53 27.12 14.76 5.23
CA ARG A 53 28.05 15.09 4.12
C ARG A 53 29.39 14.36 4.30
N ARG A 54 29.99 14.42 5.49
CA ARG A 54 31.28 13.74 5.77
C ARG A 54 31.21 12.23 5.57
N ILE A 55 30.06 11.62 5.84
CA ILE A 55 29.85 10.18 5.60
C ILE A 55 29.75 9.90 4.11
N LEU A 56 28.92 10.68 3.38
CA LEU A 56 28.72 10.49 1.95
C LEU A 56 29.99 10.76 1.13
N ASP A 57 30.79 11.76 1.52
CA ASP A 57 32.07 12.06 0.87
C ASP A 57 33.03 10.85 0.93
N LYS A 58 33.05 10.12 2.08
CA LYS A 58 33.83 8.88 2.21
C LYS A 58 33.32 7.75 1.32
N MET A 59 32.07 7.82 0.90
CA MET A 59 31.44 6.85 0.00
C MET A 59 31.51 7.30 -1.48
N GLY A 60 32.11 8.46 -1.76
CA GLY A 60 32.12 9.02 -3.10
C GLY A 60 30.74 9.42 -3.64
N LYS A 61 29.81 9.79 -2.75
CA LYS A 61 28.45 10.18 -3.09
C LYS A 61 28.17 11.63 -2.73
N PRO A 62 27.46 12.39 -3.58
CA PRO A 62 27.06 13.76 -3.26
C PRO A 62 25.99 13.79 -2.16
N LEU A 63 26.01 14.83 -1.34
CA LEU A 63 24.85 15.14 -0.50
C LEU A 63 23.81 15.87 -1.37
N VAL A 64 22.71 15.18 -1.63
CA VAL A 64 21.55 15.72 -2.34
C VAL A 64 20.38 15.83 -1.37
N ILE A 65 19.72 16.96 -1.35
CA ILE A 65 18.44 17.17 -0.68
C ILE A 65 17.42 17.37 -1.81
N PRO A 66 16.54 16.39 -2.09
CA PRO A 66 15.60 16.49 -3.21
C PRO A 66 14.58 17.61 -2.94
N GLU A 67 14.18 18.31 -4.00
CA GLU A 67 13.11 19.30 -3.91
C GLU A 67 11.79 18.60 -3.56
N GLU A 68 11.55 17.44 -4.18
CA GLU A 68 10.35 16.66 -3.97
C GLU A 68 10.63 15.18 -3.68
N ILE A 69 9.75 14.60 -2.88
CA ILE A 69 9.63 13.17 -2.64
C ILE A 69 8.17 12.83 -2.90
N VAL A 70 7.91 11.92 -3.83
CA VAL A 70 6.56 11.58 -4.29
C VAL A 70 6.13 10.26 -3.68
N HIS A 71 4.92 10.21 -3.11
CA HIS A 71 4.32 8.92 -2.74
C HIS A 71 3.72 8.26 -3.99
N TYR A 72 3.81 6.94 -4.06
CA TYR A 72 3.24 6.18 -5.19
C TYR A 72 1.76 6.50 -5.44
N SER A 73 0.96 6.65 -4.37
CA SER A 73 -0.46 6.97 -4.48
C SER A 73 -0.72 8.36 -5.06
N GLU A 74 0.18 9.33 -4.88
CA GLU A 74 0.08 10.65 -5.52
C GLU A 74 0.26 10.52 -7.04
N TRP A 75 1.22 9.70 -7.47
CA TRP A 75 1.40 9.38 -8.88
C TRP A 75 0.17 8.66 -9.45
N VAL A 76 -0.36 7.67 -8.73
CA VAL A 76 -1.60 6.96 -9.14
C VAL A 76 -2.77 7.92 -9.20
N TYR A 77 -2.90 8.84 -8.24
CA TYR A 77 -3.92 9.88 -8.25
C TYR A 77 -3.80 10.76 -9.51
N ALA A 78 -2.60 11.23 -9.84
CA ALA A 78 -2.37 12.03 -11.04
C ALA A 78 -2.72 11.27 -12.34
N MET A 79 -2.55 9.94 -12.33
CA MET A 79 -2.81 9.06 -13.47
C MET A 79 -4.19 8.42 -13.49
N ARG A 80 -5.09 8.73 -12.54
CA ARG A 80 -6.38 8.04 -12.35
C ARG A 80 -7.28 7.98 -13.59
N ASP A 81 -7.25 9.02 -14.42
CA ASP A 81 -8.01 9.03 -15.67
C ASP A 81 -7.48 7.99 -16.66
N ARG A 82 -6.16 7.85 -16.77
CA ARG A 82 -5.53 6.82 -17.61
C ARG A 82 -5.77 5.41 -17.08
N PHE A 83 -5.85 5.22 -15.76
CA PHE A 83 -6.27 3.94 -15.18
C PHE A 83 -7.71 3.63 -15.57
N LYS A 84 -8.60 4.61 -15.51
CA LYS A 84 -10.01 4.45 -15.94
C LYS A 84 -10.12 4.09 -17.42
N GLU A 85 -9.40 4.77 -18.29
CA GLU A 85 -9.36 4.49 -19.73
C GLU A 85 -8.90 3.07 -20.06
N ARG A 86 -8.04 2.50 -19.22
CA ARG A 86 -7.48 1.15 -19.39
C ARG A 86 -8.14 0.09 -18.50
N GLN A 87 -9.19 0.45 -17.80
CA GLN A 87 -9.91 -0.46 -16.93
C GLN A 87 -10.57 -1.58 -17.75
N LEU A 88 -10.29 -2.82 -17.35
CA LEU A 88 -10.86 -4.04 -17.95
C LEU A 88 -11.83 -4.75 -17.03
N VAL A 89 -11.62 -4.63 -15.70
CA VAL A 89 -12.48 -5.25 -14.68
C VAL A 89 -13.44 -4.19 -14.14
N ASP A 90 -14.73 -4.43 -14.25
CA ASP A 90 -15.74 -3.54 -13.66
C ASP A 90 -15.73 -3.67 -12.14
N MET A 91 -15.47 -2.56 -11.46
CA MET A 91 -15.43 -2.47 -10.00
C MET A 91 -16.73 -1.94 -9.39
N SER A 92 -17.77 -1.65 -10.18
CA SER A 92 -18.97 -0.95 -9.73
C SER A 92 -19.81 -1.72 -8.71
N ALA A 93 -19.68 -3.04 -8.68
CA ALA A 93 -20.33 -3.89 -7.68
C ALA A 93 -19.65 -3.90 -6.31
N ILE A 94 -18.46 -3.31 -6.19
CA ILE A 94 -17.61 -3.40 -5.00
C ILE A 94 -17.87 -2.22 -4.06
N THR A 95 -18.03 -2.54 -2.77
CA THR A 95 -17.98 -1.57 -1.69
C THR A 95 -16.65 -1.71 -0.96
N ALA A 96 -15.91 -0.61 -0.84
CA ALA A 96 -14.62 -0.58 -0.15
C ALA A 96 -14.62 0.43 0.99
N THR A 97 -13.84 0.14 2.04
CA THR A 97 -13.40 1.15 3.02
C THR A 97 -11.96 1.54 2.73
N VAL A 98 -11.59 2.78 3.04
CA VAL A 98 -10.22 3.26 2.92
C VAL A 98 -9.61 3.42 4.30
N HIS A 99 -8.47 2.77 4.51
CA HIS A 99 -7.62 3.05 5.68
C HIS A 99 -6.44 3.91 5.26
N PRO A 100 -6.49 5.23 5.47
CA PRO A 100 -5.39 6.12 5.10
C PRO A 100 -4.18 5.89 5.99
N ALA A 101 -2.99 5.85 5.39
CA ALA A 101 -1.74 5.65 6.13
C ALA A 101 -1.41 6.87 6.99
N CYS A 102 -1.30 6.67 8.31
CA CYS A 102 -1.11 7.78 9.24
C CYS A 102 0.19 8.57 9.00
N HIS A 103 1.27 7.92 8.55
CA HIS A 103 2.52 8.58 8.23
C HIS A 103 2.45 9.44 6.97
N TYR A 104 1.49 9.19 6.09
CA TYR A 104 1.30 10.00 4.89
C TYR A 104 0.73 11.38 5.22
N TYR A 105 -0.21 11.48 6.15
CA TYR A 105 -0.96 12.73 6.36
C TYR A 105 -0.96 13.25 7.82
N LYS A 106 -0.57 12.45 8.83
CA LYS A 106 -0.43 12.93 10.22
C LYS A 106 0.94 13.53 10.51
N ILE A 107 1.99 13.07 9.80
CA ILE A 107 3.37 13.54 10.00
C ILE A 107 3.70 14.66 9.01
N VAL A 108 3.21 14.55 7.77
CA VAL A 108 3.46 15.51 6.69
C VAL A 108 2.15 15.99 6.08
N ALA A 109 1.22 16.40 6.94
CA ALA A 109 -0.14 16.75 6.56
C ALA A 109 -0.22 17.88 5.52
N GLU A 110 0.68 18.85 5.59
CA GLU A 110 0.80 19.95 4.65
C GLU A 110 1.21 19.53 3.24
N ASP A 111 1.87 18.39 3.12
CA ASP A 111 2.30 17.80 1.84
C ASP A 111 1.30 16.79 1.28
N ALA A 112 0.29 16.39 2.06
CA ALA A 112 -0.68 15.39 1.64
C ALA A 112 -1.70 15.97 0.66
N ILE A 113 -1.92 15.29 -0.45
CA ILE A 113 -2.96 15.67 -1.41
C ILE A 113 -4.33 15.32 -0.83
N TYR A 114 -5.16 16.32 -0.60
CA TYR A 114 -6.57 16.13 -0.26
C TYR A 114 -7.42 17.30 -0.76
N ASP A 115 -8.68 17.04 -0.96
CA ASP A 115 -9.65 18.04 -1.40
C ASP A 115 -10.70 18.24 -0.28
N PRO A 116 -10.64 19.36 0.44
CA PRO A 116 -11.58 19.62 1.53
C PRO A 116 -13.02 19.85 1.06
N GLU A 117 -13.26 20.28 -0.16
CA GLU A 117 -14.60 20.46 -0.71
C GLU A 117 -15.28 19.12 -0.99
N ILE A 118 -14.50 18.15 -1.51
CA ILE A 118 -15.03 16.81 -1.84
C ILE A 118 -15.06 15.92 -0.60
N TYR A 119 -14.04 15.95 0.25
CA TYR A 119 -13.82 14.97 1.31
C TYR A 119 -13.97 15.53 2.74
N GLY A 120 -14.47 16.74 2.90
CA GLY A 120 -14.76 17.32 4.21
C GLY A 120 -13.53 17.74 5.03
N GLY A 121 -12.40 18.01 4.38
CA GLY A 121 -11.22 18.60 5.00
C GLY A 121 -10.34 17.66 5.84
N GLN A 122 -10.74 16.42 6.05
CA GLN A 122 -10.04 15.46 6.90
C GLN A 122 -9.58 14.17 6.19
N ARG A 123 -9.93 14.00 4.92
CA ARG A 123 -9.59 12.80 4.13
C ARG A 123 -8.63 13.18 3.02
N THR A 124 -7.62 12.35 2.81
CA THR A 124 -6.76 12.50 1.63
C THR A 124 -7.51 12.00 0.39
N ALA A 125 -7.40 12.74 -0.71
CA ALA A 125 -8.07 12.39 -1.96
C ALA A 125 -7.45 11.17 -2.67
N VAL A 126 -6.16 10.90 -2.45
CA VAL A 126 -5.36 10.01 -3.32
C VAL A 126 -5.95 8.62 -3.53
N VAL A 127 -6.26 7.89 -2.45
CA VAL A 127 -6.81 6.52 -2.57
C VAL A 127 -8.29 6.55 -2.89
N THR A 128 -9.06 7.38 -2.19
CA THR A 128 -10.52 7.50 -2.38
C THR A 128 -10.83 7.90 -3.82
N ALA A 129 -10.18 8.93 -4.36
CA ALA A 129 -10.42 9.39 -5.72
C ALA A 129 -10.07 8.34 -6.79
N LEU A 130 -9.02 7.54 -6.57
CA LEU A 130 -8.73 6.40 -7.45
C LEU A 130 -9.88 5.40 -7.45
N LEU A 131 -10.33 4.98 -6.27
CA LEU A 131 -11.38 3.96 -6.13
C LEU A 131 -12.69 4.43 -6.76
N GLU A 132 -13.12 5.65 -6.47
CA GLU A 132 -14.32 6.25 -7.06
C GLU A 132 -14.20 6.39 -8.58
N LYS A 133 -13.03 6.75 -9.09
CA LYS A 133 -12.77 6.81 -10.53
C LYS A 133 -12.88 5.45 -11.20
N LEU A 134 -12.47 4.38 -10.52
CA LEU A 134 -12.62 3.00 -10.98
C LEU A 134 -14.06 2.47 -10.82
N GLY A 135 -14.95 3.23 -10.19
CA GLY A 135 -16.36 2.89 -9.99
C GLY A 135 -16.64 2.19 -8.67
N VAL A 136 -15.66 2.07 -7.77
CA VAL A 136 -15.85 1.46 -6.45
C VAL A 136 -16.70 2.39 -5.56
N ASN A 137 -17.67 1.83 -4.86
CA ASN A 137 -18.41 2.53 -3.83
C ASN A 137 -17.55 2.62 -2.54
N VAL A 138 -17.10 3.82 -2.18
CA VAL A 138 -16.30 4.02 -0.98
C VAL A 138 -17.20 4.36 0.20
N ALA A 139 -17.24 3.46 1.18
CA ALA A 139 -18.03 3.60 2.38
C ALA A 139 -17.20 4.13 3.56
N ASP A 140 -17.86 4.98 4.36
CA ASP A 140 -17.28 5.52 5.59
C ASP A 140 -17.42 4.56 6.76
N TYR A 141 -16.55 4.73 7.76
CA TYR A 141 -16.63 4.07 9.06
C TYR A 141 -15.99 4.97 10.13
N SER A 142 -16.50 4.93 11.35
CA SER A 142 -16.19 5.93 12.40
C SER A 142 -14.71 6.02 12.78
N THR A 143 -13.96 4.92 12.68
CA THR A 143 -12.54 4.86 13.06
C THR A 143 -11.57 4.98 11.87
N TRP A 144 -12.00 5.54 10.74
CA TRP A 144 -11.19 5.63 9.53
C TRP A 144 -9.84 6.32 9.74
N PHE A 145 -9.80 7.35 10.60
CA PHE A 145 -8.60 8.16 10.87
C PHE A 145 -7.68 7.57 11.96
N ASP A 146 -8.12 6.52 12.65
CA ASP A 146 -7.32 5.89 13.69
C ASP A 146 -6.21 5.03 13.10
N CYS A 147 -5.08 4.96 13.81
CA CYS A 147 -3.97 4.08 13.44
C CYS A 147 -4.42 2.61 13.26
N CYS A 148 -3.80 1.88 12.35
CA CYS A 148 -4.03 0.43 12.21
C CYS A 148 -3.41 -0.40 13.35
N GLY A 149 -2.60 0.22 14.21
CA GLY A 149 -1.83 -0.46 15.25
C GLY A 149 -0.42 -0.88 14.83
N PHE A 150 -0.01 -0.64 13.59
CA PHE A 150 1.36 -0.88 13.12
C PHE A 150 2.33 0.14 13.71
N GLY A 151 2.52 0.15 15.01
CA GLY A 151 3.70 0.81 15.55
C GLY A 151 4.89 -0.13 15.41
N PHE A 152 5.92 0.22 14.63
CA PHE A 152 7.06 -0.67 14.40
C PHE A 152 7.59 -1.32 15.68
N ARG A 153 7.69 -0.54 16.76
CA ARG A 153 8.06 -1.04 18.09
C ARG A 153 7.00 -2.00 18.65
N HIS A 154 5.71 -1.68 18.52
CA HIS A 154 4.63 -2.51 19.06
C HIS A 154 4.52 -3.85 18.34
N VAL A 155 4.70 -3.88 17.01
CA VAL A 155 4.72 -5.12 16.22
C VAL A 155 5.80 -6.08 16.70
N LEU A 156 6.95 -5.55 17.12
CA LEU A 156 8.07 -6.37 17.60
C LEU A 156 7.93 -6.82 19.04
N VAL A 157 7.47 -5.92 19.93
CA VAL A 157 7.51 -6.15 21.39
C VAL A 157 6.15 -6.36 22.04
N GLN A 158 5.05 -5.99 21.36
CA GLN A 158 3.67 -6.08 21.85
C GLN A 158 2.73 -6.59 20.74
N ARG A 159 3.11 -7.70 20.13
CA ARG A 159 2.40 -8.27 18.97
C ARG A 159 0.91 -8.52 19.22
N ASP A 160 0.57 -9.07 20.36
CA ASP A 160 -0.82 -9.41 20.69
C ASP A 160 -1.67 -8.16 20.88
N PHE A 161 -1.12 -7.11 21.49
CA PHE A 161 -1.78 -5.81 21.56
C PHE A 161 -2.05 -5.25 20.15
N THR A 162 -1.03 -5.21 19.28
CA THR A 162 -1.17 -4.71 17.91
C THR A 162 -2.25 -5.47 17.12
N ARG A 163 -2.24 -6.80 17.21
CA ARG A 163 -3.22 -7.65 16.51
C ARG A 163 -4.63 -7.44 17.03
N SER A 164 -4.80 -7.42 18.35
CA SER A 164 -6.11 -7.16 18.97
C SER A 164 -6.63 -5.78 18.63
N TYR A 165 -5.78 -4.75 18.68
CA TYR A 165 -6.13 -3.39 18.34
C TYR A 165 -6.57 -3.27 16.87
N ALA A 166 -5.82 -3.84 15.93
CA ALA A 166 -6.15 -3.83 14.50
C ALA A 166 -7.53 -4.43 14.23
N VAL A 167 -7.85 -5.55 14.88
CA VAL A 167 -9.15 -6.20 14.70
C VAL A 167 -10.27 -5.40 15.37
N LEU A 168 -10.16 -5.14 16.66
CA LEU A 168 -11.22 -4.51 17.44
C LEU A 168 -11.50 -3.07 16.98
N ARG A 169 -10.43 -2.31 16.71
CA ARG A 169 -10.58 -0.88 16.40
C ARG A 169 -10.82 -0.63 14.91
N LYS A 170 -10.36 -1.50 14.03
CA LYS A 170 -10.47 -1.27 12.58
C LYS A 170 -11.40 -2.28 11.91
N ILE A 171 -11.05 -3.55 11.89
CA ILE A 171 -11.76 -4.56 11.09
C ILE A 171 -13.21 -4.76 11.55
N GLU A 172 -13.44 -4.94 12.85
CA GLU A 172 -14.81 -5.11 13.36
C GLU A 172 -15.66 -3.84 13.15
N THR A 173 -15.07 -2.64 13.28
CA THR A 173 -15.77 -1.39 13.00
C THR A 173 -16.14 -1.28 11.52
N MET A 174 -15.23 -1.58 10.60
CA MET A 174 -15.49 -1.63 9.17
C MET A 174 -16.63 -2.59 8.82
N ILE A 175 -16.61 -3.79 9.38
CA ILE A 175 -17.65 -4.81 9.13
C ILE A 175 -19.00 -4.35 9.70
N ASN A 176 -19.03 -3.83 10.92
CA ASN A 176 -20.28 -3.46 11.57
C ASN A 176 -20.95 -2.22 10.97
N GLU A 177 -20.17 -1.26 10.48
CA GLU A 177 -20.68 0.02 10.00
C GLU A 177 -20.83 0.08 8.47
N ALA A 178 -19.92 -0.56 7.73
CA ALA A 178 -19.87 -0.47 6.26
C ALA A 178 -20.04 -1.82 5.56
N ASN A 179 -19.77 -2.95 6.22
CA ASN A 179 -19.77 -4.30 5.65
C ASN A 179 -19.09 -4.35 4.26
N PRO A 180 -17.82 -3.92 4.12
CA PRO A 180 -17.16 -3.76 2.84
C PRO A 180 -16.74 -5.11 2.24
N ASP A 181 -16.63 -5.13 0.91
CA ASP A 181 -16.03 -6.26 0.18
C ASP A 181 -14.51 -6.30 0.31
N LEU A 182 -13.90 -5.12 0.51
CA LEU A 182 -12.45 -4.98 0.79
C LEU A 182 -12.14 -3.71 1.55
N THR A 183 -10.95 -3.67 2.13
CA THR A 183 -10.32 -2.44 2.65
C THR A 183 -9.09 -2.13 1.84
N VAL A 184 -8.92 -0.86 1.48
CA VAL A 184 -7.76 -0.39 0.72
C VAL A 184 -6.91 0.55 1.56
N THR A 185 -5.60 0.37 1.48
CA THR A 185 -4.63 1.25 2.14
C THR A 185 -3.40 1.45 1.26
N HIS A 186 -2.61 2.49 1.52
CA HIS A 186 -1.42 2.84 0.76
C HIS A 186 -0.13 2.73 1.59
N ASP A 187 -0.12 1.83 2.55
CA ASP A 187 1.05 1.55 3.40
C ASP A 187 1.22 0.05 3.59
N THR A 188 2.40 -0.46 3.32
CA THR A 188 2.71 -1.90 3.43
C THR A 188 2.59 -2.43 4.85
N GLY A 189 2.93 -1.61 5.86
CA GLY A 189 2.73 -1.95 7.26
C GLY A 189 1.26 -2.04 7.64
N CYS A 190 0.43 -1.14 7.12
CA CYS A 190 -1.02 -1.18 7.33
C CYS A 190 -1.65 -2.39 6.63
N VAL A 191 -1.28 -2.69 5.37
CA VAL A 191 -1.72 -3.92 4.67
C VAL A 191 -1.40 -5.14 5.52
N THR A 192 -0.14 -5.29 5.92
CA THR A 192 0.31 -6.45 6.71
C THR A 192 -0.42 -6.55 8.03
N THR A 193 -0.58 -5.45 8.76
CA THR A 193 -1.19 -5.47 10.09
C THR A 193 -2.67 -5.79 10.02
N LEU A 194 -3.42 -5.12 9.14
CA LEU A 194 -4.86 -5.33 9.00
C LEU A 194 -5.17 -6.73 8.44
N ASP A 195 -4.38 -7.23 7.50
CA ASP A 195 -4.57 -8.58 6.94
C ASP A 195 -4.19 -9.69 7.94
N LYS A 196 -2.94 -9.68 8.45
CA LYS A 196 -2.44 -10.78 9.30
C LYS A 196 -3.08 -10.83 10.69
N SER A 197 -3.59 -9.70 11.21
CA SER A 197 -4.33 -9.68 12.48
C SER A 197 -5.63 -10.45 12.40
N GLN A 198 -6.29 -10.49 11.25
CA GLN A 198 -7.53 -11.24 11.04
C GLN A 198 -7.32 -12.75 11.15
N PHE A 199 -6.18 -13.28 10.68
CA PHE A 199 -5.86 -14.68 10.84
C PHE A 199 -5.77 -15.10 12.32
N ALA A 200 -5.11 -14.29 13.15
CA ALA A 200 -5.00 -14.57 14.58
C ALA A 200 -6.35 -14.44 15.30
N ALA A 201 -7.19 -13.47 14.90
CA ALA A 201 -8.48 -13.20 15.52
C ALA A 201 -9.54 -14.24 15.17
N LYS A 202 -9.44 -14.93 14.03
CA LYS A 202 -10.35 -16.01 13.62
C LYS A 202 -10.43 -17.12 14.66
N ALA A 203 -9.33 -17.41 15.34
CA ALA A 203 -9.27 -18.40 16.42
C ALA A 203 -10.07 -18.01 17.68
N HIS A 204 -10.55 -16.77 17.78
CA HIS A 204 -11.28 -16.22 18.92
C HIS A 204 -12.72 -15.80 18.55
N ASP A 205 -13.30 -16.38 17.51
CA ASP A 205 -14.67 -16.13 17.01
C ASP A 205 -14.98 -14.63 16.76
N ARG A 206 -13.94 -13.87 16.36
CA ARG A 206 -14.09 -12.45 16.02
C ARG A 206 -14.64 -12.26 14.61
N LYS A 207 -15.38 -11.17 14.39
CA LYS A 207 -15.84 -10.78 13.06
C LYS A 207 -14.64 -10.31 12.23
N VAL A 208 -14.24 -11.16 11.29
CA VAL A 208 -13.11 -10.93 10.37
C VAL A 208 -13.47 -11.49 9.00
N GLY A 209 -12.65 -11.21 8.00
CA GLY A 209 -12.84 -11.75 6.66
C GLY A 209 -12.87 -10.68 5.57
N VAL A 210 -12.47 -9.44 5.90
CA VAL A 210 -12.35 -8.36 4.92
C VAL A 210 -10.98 -8.47 4.24
N PRO A 211 -10.90 -8.71 2.93
CA PRO A 211 -9.65 -8.62 2.18
C PRO A 211 -9.03 -7.23 2.32
N VAL A 212 -7.71 -7.17 2.49
CA VAL A 212 -6.96 -5.91 2.63
C VAL A 212 -5.98 -5.81 1.47
N LEU A 213 -6.16 -4.83 0.59
CA LEU A 213 -5.32 -4.61 -0.57
C LEU A 213 -4.62 -3.24 -0.50
N SER A 214 -3.47 -3.13 -1.15
CA SER A 214 -2.92 -1.82 -1.47
C SER A 214 -3.67 -1.20 -2.66
N ASP A 215 -3.61 0.12 -2.77
CA ASP A 215 -4.11 0.86 -3.94
C ASP A 215 -3.46 0.38 -5.25
N ALA A 216 -2.17 0.03 -5.20
CA ALA A 216 -1.46 -0.57 -6.33
C ALA A 216 -2.06 -1.92 -6.77
N GLN A 217 -2.42 -2.78 -5.82
CA GLN A 217 -3.06 -4.06 -6.11
C GLN A 217 -4.44 -3.86 -6.73
N VAL A 218 -5.22 -2.91 -6.22
CA VAL A 218 -6.55 -2.60 -6.78
C VAL A 218 -6.43 -2.02 -8.19
N ALA A 219 -5.52 -1.07 -8.41
CA ALA A 219 -5.26 -0.50 -9.74
C ALA A 219 -4.82 -1.58 -10.74
N ALA A 220 -3.91 -2.46 -10.34
CA ALA A 220 -3.46 -3.57 -11.19
C ALA A 220 -4.61 -4.53 -11.53
N LEU A 221 -5.42 -4.91 -10.54
CA LEU A 221 -6.57 -5.79 -10.75
C LEU A 221 -7.61 -5.16 -11.68
N ALA A 222 -7.89 -3.86 -11.51
CA ALA A 222 -8.81 -3.12 -12.38
C ALA A 222 -8.34 -3.11 -13.84
N MET A 223 -7.04 -3.09 -14.09
CA MET A 223 -6.43 -3.20 -15.42
C MET A 223 -6.33 -4.64 -15.94
N GLY A 224 -6.86 -5.62 -15.24
CA GLY A 224 -6.84 -7.02 -15.65
C GLY A 224 -5.55 -7.76 -15.32
N ALA A 225 -4.84 -7.35 -14.28
CA ALA A 225 -3.66 -8.09 -13.83
C ALA A 225 -4.04 -9.45 -13.24
N HIS A 226 -3.16 -10.44 -13.43
CA HIS A 226 -3.37 -11.80 -12.96
C HIS A 226 -3.47 -11.83 -11.41
N PRO A 227 -4.56 -12.41 -10.84
CA PRO A 227 -4.82 -12.33 -9.40
C PRO A 227 -3.72 -12.89 -8.51
N PHE A 228 -3.02 -13.92 -8.96
CA PHE A 228 -2.00 -14.60 -8.15
C PHE A 228 -0.57 -14.25 -8.56
N ARG A 229 -0.29 -14.09 -9.86
CA ARG A 229 1.05 -13.74 -10.34
C ARG A 229 1.43 -12.29 -10.02
N VAL A 230 0.45 -11.36 -10.09
CA VAL A 230 0.66 -9.92 -9.93
C VAL A 230 0.07 -9.41 -8.62
N VAL A 231 -1.24 -9.60 -8.40
CA VAL A 231 -1.94 -9.08 -7.21
C VAL A 231 -1.58 -9.87 -5.95
N GLN A 232 -1.16 -11.14 -6.11
CA GLN A 232 -0.64 -11.99 -5.04
C GLN A 232 -1.66 -12.32 -3.94
N PHE A 233 -2.91 -12.57 -4.30
CA PHE A 233 -3.96 -12.92 -3.34
C PHE A 233 -3.62 -14.09 -2.42
N HIS A 234 -2.79 -15.03 -2.87
CA HIS A 234 -2.36 -16.18 -2.07
C HIS A 234 -1.54 -15.82 -0.82
N TRP A 235 -1.03 -14.60 -0.72
CA TRP A 235 -0.33 -14.09 0.46
C TRP A 235 -1.25 -13.50 1.52
N HIS A 236 -2.53 -13.22 1.17
CA HIS A 236 -3.50 -12.66 2.11
C HIS A 236 -4.06 -13.72 3.05
N SER A 237 -4.42 -13.29 4.25
CA SER A 237 -4.90 -14.17 5.34
C SER A 237 -6.40 -14.40 5.29
N THR A 238 -7.13 -13.61 4.52
CA THR A 238 -8.57 -13.64 4.39
C THR A 238 -9.00 -14.43 3.16
N ASP A 239 -10.25 -14.88 3.12
CA ASP A 239 -10.82 -15.53 1.94
C ASP A 239 -11.17 -14.49 0.88
N TRP A 240 -10.38 -14.43 -0.17
CA TRP A 240 -10.53 -13.51 -1.31
C TRP A 240 -11.47 -14.05 -2.41
N ARG A 241 -11.89 -15.32 -2.34
CA ARG A 241 -12.72 -15.96 -3.39
C ARG A 241 -14.05 -15.25 -3.59
N PRO A 242 -14.83 -14.88 -2.54
CA PRO A 242 -16.07 -14.15 -2.73
C PRO A 242 -15.87 -12.80 -3.45
N PHE A 243 -14.79 -12.10 -3.12
CA PHE A 243 -14.42 -10.82 -3.75
C PHE A 243 -14.12 -11.00 -5.24
N LEU A 244 -13.27 -11.97 -5.63
CA LEU A 244 -12.96 -12.24 -7.03
C LEU A 244 -14.20 -12.73 -7.81
N THR A 245 -15.04 -13.57 -7.20
CA THR A 245 -16.30 -14.01 -7.80
C THR A 245 -17.23 -12.84 -8.08
N LYS A 246 -17.34 -11.90 -7.14
CA LYS A 246 -18.17 -10.69 -7.30
C LYS A 246 -17.71 -9.80 -8.46
N LEU A 247 -16.42 -9.83 -8.79
CA LEU A 247 -15.82 -9.15 -9.93
C LEU A 247 -15.96 -9.93 -11.26
N GLY A 248 -16.62 -11.10 -11.27
CA GLY A 248 -16.72 -11.96 -12.45
C GLY A 248 -15.40 -12.61 -12.85
N ILE A 249 -14.43 -12.72 -11.93
CA ILE A 249 -13.15 -13.34 -12.19
C ILE A 249 -13.22 -14.83 -11.88
N ASP A 250 -12.96 -15.68 -12.87
CA ASP A 250 -12.78 -17.11 -12.69
C ASP A 250 -11.49 -17.41 -11.93
N TRP A 251 -11.53 -17.21 -10.61
CA TRP A 251 -10.36 -17.33 -9.76
C TRP A 251 -9.79 -18.75 -9.75
N GLN A 252 -10.62 -19.80 -9.97
CA GLN A 252 -10.14 -21.18 -9.98
C GLN A 252 -9.19 -21.43 -11.15
N LYS A 253 -9.55 -20.97 -12.36
CA LYS A 253 -8.68 -21.03 -13.54
C LYS A 253 -7.32 -20.38 -13.29
N TYR A 254 -7.32 -19.14 -12.75
CA TYR A 254 -6.08 -18.41 -12.50
C TYR A 254 -5.27 -19.02 -11.35
N TRP A 255 -5.95 -19.66 -10.38
CA TRP A 255 -5.28 -20.42 -9.35
C TRP A 255 -4.57 -21.65 -9.92
N ASP A 256 -5.22 -22.41 -10.78
CA ASP A 256 -4.67 -23.61 -11.42
C ASP A 256 -3.48 -23.25 -12.32
N GLU A 257 -3.56 -22.16 -13.08
CA GLU A 257 -2.44 -21.62 -13.86
C GLU A 257 -1.24 -21.28 -12.95
N PHE A 258 -1.47 -20.61 -11.84
CA PHE A 258 -0.43 -20.27 -10.88
C PHE A 258 0.17 -21.50 -10.18
N GLN A 259 -0.64 -22.52 -9.83
CA GLN A 259 -0.13 -23.77 -9.28
C GLN A 259 0.75 -24.50 -10.30
N GLY A 260 0.38 -24.51 -11.57
CA GLY A 260 1.21 -25.05 -12.66
C GLY A 260 2.58 -24.35 -12.78
N ASP A 261 2.63 -23.02 -12.62
CA ASP A 261 3.90 -22.28 -12.54
C ASP A 261 4.76 -22.76 -11.37
N LEU A 262 4.15 -22.88 -10.18
CA LEU A 262 4.88 -23.34 -8.99
C LEU A 262 5.42 -24.75 -9.12
N GLU A 263 4.69 -25.64 -9.77
CA GLU A 263 5.14 -27.01 -10.07
C GLU A 263 6.35 -27.00 -11.02
N GLN A 264 6.30 -26.19 -12.08
CA GLN A 264 7.42 -26.02 -13.02
C GLN A 264 8.66 -25.43 -12.33
N ILE A 265 8.48 -24.44 -11.44
CA ILE A 265 9.57 -23.87 -10.65
C ILE A 265 10.18 -24.93 -9.73
N ARG A 266 9.37 -25.72 -9.03
CA ARG A 266 9.84 -26.82 -8.16
C ARG A 266 10.57 -27.90 -8.96
N ALA A 267 10.13 -28.17 -10.17
CA ALA A 267 10.76 -29.14 -11.08
C ALA A 267 12.02 -28.57 -11.77
N GLY A 268 12.34 -27.29 -11.58
CA GLY A 268 13.49 -26.63 -12.21
C GLY A 268 13.34 -26.37 -13.72
N THR A 269 12.12 -26.51 -14.27
CA THR A 269 11.81 -26.23 -15.68
C THR A 269 11.43 -24.78 -15.94
N LYS A 270 11.14 -24.00 -14.88
CA LYS A 270 10.90 -22.56 -14.89
C LYS A 270 11.70 -21.91 -13.78
N SER A 271 12.36 -20.79 -14.06
CA SER A 271 13.20 -20.08 -13.07
C SER A 271 12.42 -19.20 -12.08
N GLY A 272 11.18 -18.85 -12.41
CA GLY A 272 10.31 -17.99 -11.59
C GLY A 272 9.14 -17.46 -12.39
N ILE A 273 8.34 -16.60 -11.75
CA ILE A 273 7.30 -15.81 -12.43
C ILE A 273 7.98 -14.60 -13.06
N THR A 274 7.82 -14.42 -14.35
CA THR A 274 8.44 -13.35 -15.13
C THR A 274 7.44 -12.24 -15.45
N TRP A 275 7.92 -11.10 -15.96
CA TRP A 275 7.05 -10.02 -16.44
C TRP A 275 6.16 -10.46 -17.61
N GLN A 276 6.63 -11.39 -18.45
CA GLN A 276 5.82 -11.97 -19.52
C GLN A 276 4.63 -12.77 -18.99
N ASP A 277 4.80 -13.44 -17.85
CA ASP A 277 3.69 -14.13 -17.19
C ASP A 277 2.69 -13.14 -16.56
N ALA A 278 3.14 -11.93 -16.20
CA ALA A 278 2.36 -10.89 -15.57
C ALA A 278 1.53 -10.04 -16.56
N ASP A 279 2.02 -9.87 -17.78
CA ASP A 279 1.50 -8.93 -18.79
C ASP A 279 0.21 -9.40 -19.52
N MET A 280 -0.31 -10.55 -19.18
CA MET A 280 -1.52 -11.04 -19.83
C MET A 280 -2.77 -10.53 -19.11
N PRO A 281 -3.63 -9.70 -19.77
CA PRO A 281 -4.88 -9.34 -19.17
C PRO A 281 -5.74 -10.59 -18.93
N ILE A 282 -6.35 -10.66 -17.76
CA ILE A 282 -7.30 -11.72 -17.44
C ILE A 282 -8.52 -11.65 -18.36
N LYS A 283 -9.09 -12.81 -18.65
CA LYS A 283 -10.40 -12.91 -19.29
C LYS A 283 -11.44 -13.01 -18.19
N LEU A 284 -12.46 -12.15 -18.27
CA LEU A 284 -13.61 -12.23 -17.39
C LEU A 284 -14.47 -13.43 -17.79
N ALA A 285 -15.16 -14.03 -16.81
CA ALA A 285 -16.20 -15.00 -17.08
C ALA A 285 -17.32 -14.31 -17.84
N GLY A 286 -17.63 -14.81 -19.03
CA GLY A 286 -18.73 -14.33 -19.88
C GLY A 286 -20.08 -14.74 -19.34
#